data_ee251b5caf5a81681e7e35af2394e8b8
#
_entry.id   ee251b5caf5a81681e7e35af2394e8b8
#
_cell.length_a   1.000
_cell.length_b   1.000
_cell.length_c   1.000
_cell.angle_alpha   90.00
_cell.angle_beta   90.00
_cell.angle_gamma   90.00
#
_symmetry.space_group_name_H-M   'P 1'
#
loop_
_entity.id
_entity.type
_entity.pdbx_description
1 polymer ?
#
loop_
_entity_poly.entity_id
_entity_poly.type
_entity_poly.pdbx_seq_one_letter_code
_entity_poly.pdbx_strand_id
1 'polypeptide(L)'
;RALQGKKTYATWQEGILQIFEVVQENKPFILNVYRSVSREQIENYLFSLTYGLIAGVVEEQAVGMDVPKEEREFIAHFYKYSFVGVMLDWIRRGMKEEPRELAEKICVTMHGNIINSLKNAENMAKGNLKIF
;
A
#
# COMPACT_ATOMS: atom_id res chain seq x y z
N ARG A 1 17.56 -4.18 -1.39
CA ARG A 1 16.29 -4.83 -1.25
C ARG A 1 15.75 -5.31 -2.57
N ALA A 2 14.80 -6.22 -2.49
CA ALA A 2 14.22 -6.80 -3.68
C ALA A 2 13.52 -5.78 -4.56
N LEU A 3 13.11 -4.66 -3.99
CA LEU A 3 12.37 -3.65 -4.73
C LEU A 3 13.26 -2.66 -5.44
N GLN A 4 14.56 -2.65 -5.15
CA GLN A 4 15.44 -1.68 -5.78
C GLN A 4 15.54 -1.97 -7.26
N GLY A 5 15.29 -0.96 -8.07
CA GLY A 5 15.38 -1.08 -9.51
C GLY A 5 14.27 -1.86 -10.16
N LYS A 6 13.31 -2.35 -9.37
CA LYS A 6 12.21 -3.14 -9.90
C LYS A 6 10.89 -2.67 -9.29
N LYS A 7 10.44 -1.51 -9.72
CA LYS A 7 9.17 -0.98 -9.24
C LYS A 7 8.12 -1.17 -10.32
N THR A 8 7.84 -2.44 -10.62
CA THR A 8 6.87 -2.77 -11.64
C THR A 8 5.61 -3.31 -11.01
N TYR A 9 4.55 -3.29 -11.78
CA TYR A 9 3.28 -3.84 -11.33
C TYR A 9 3.44 -5.28 -10.85
N ALA A 10 4.35 -6.03 -11.48
CA ALA A 10 4.54 -7.44 -11.13
C ALA A 10 5.25 -7.65 -9.81
N THR A 11 5.91 -6.63 -9.26
CA THR A 11 6.72 -6.80 -8.05
C THR A 11 6.16 -6.14 -6.80
N TRP A 12 5.06 -5.38 -6.91
CA TRP A 12 4.54 -4.68 -5.74
C TRP A 12 3.99 -5.67 -4.70
N GLN A 13 3.50 -6.82 -5.15
CA GLN A 13 2.99 -7.84 -4.23
C GLN A 13 4.10 -8.35 -3.33
N GLU A 14 5.30 -8.55 -3.90
CA GLU A 14 6.44 -8.94 -3.09
C GLU A 14 6.81 -7.86 -2.09
N GLY A 15 6.66 -6.60 -2.50
CA GLY A 15 6.93 -5.48 -1.62
C GLY A 15 6.01 -5.48 -0.41
N ILE A 16 4.74 -5.72 -0.62
CA ILE A 16 3.78 -5.80 0.47
C ILE A 16 4.16 -6.96 1.40
N LEU A 17 4.46 -8.13 0.85
CA LEU A 17 4.87 -9.26 1.66
C LEU A 17 6.11 -8.94 2.50
N GLN A 18 7.09 -8.28 1.88
CA GLN A 18 8.31 -7.92 2.59
C GLN A 18 8.05 -6.99 3.77
N ILE A 19 7.13 -6.05 3.62
CA ILE A 19 6.79 -5.15 4.72
C ILE A 19 6.23 -5.95 5.89
N PHE A 20 5.30 -6.87 5.62
CA PHE A 20 4.76 -7.73 6.67
C PHE A 20 5.84 -8.58 7.33
N GLU A 21 6.77 -9.11 6.53
CA GLU A 21 7.82 -9.97 7.05
C GLU A 21 8.78 -9.19 7.95
N VAL A 22 9.16 -7.97 7.55
CA VAL A 22 10.04 -7.15 8.37
C VAL A 22 9.37 -6.81 9.70
N VAL A 23 8.09 -6.50 9.67
CA VAL A 23 7.36 -6.20 10.90
C VAL A 23 7.35 -7.42 11.81
N GLN A 24 7.10 -8.61 11.25
CA GLN A 24 7.05 -9.82 12.05
C GLN A 24 8.42 -10.19 12.61
N GLU A 25 9.50 -9.97 11.85
CA GLU A 25 10.84 -10.24 12.32
C GLU A 25 11.20 -9.42 13.54
N ASN A 26 10.57 -8.27 13.70
CA ASN A 26 10.80 -7.39 14.82
C ASN A 26 9.63 -7.40 15.81
N LYS A 27 8.91 -8.51 15.86
CA LYS A 27 7.65 -8.60 16.59
C LYS A 27 7.72 -8.13 18.05
N PRO A 28 8.68 -8.58 18.87
CA PRO A 28 8.69 -8.14 20.27
C PRO A 28 8.81 -6.63 20.38
N PHE A 29 9.70 -6.03 19.57
CA PHE A 29 9.89 -4.59 19.59
C PHE A 29 8.65 -3.86 19.09
N ILE A 30 8.08 -4.33 17.98
CA ILE A 30 6.90 -3.69 17.39
C ILE A 30 5.72 -3.73 18.36
N LEU A 31 5.46 -4.88 18.98
CA LEU A 31 4.35 -4.99 19.91
C LEU A 31 4.55 -4.10 21.13
N ASN A 32 5.78 -4.03 21.61
CA ASN A 32 6.08 -3.20 22.76
C ASN A 32 5.84 -1.72 22.44
N VAL A 33 6.36 -1.26 21.30
CA VAL A 33 6.19 0.15 20.92
C VAL A 33 4.73 0.44 20.59
N TYR A 34 4.04 -0.49 19.92
CA TYR A 34 2.65 -0.27 19.55
C TYR A 34 1.75 -0.08 20.77
N ARG A 35 2.10 -0.74 21.88
CA ARG A 35 1.32 -0.64 23.13
C ARG A 35 1.72 0.53 24.00
N SER A 36 2.66 1.34 23.55
CA SER A 36 3.17 2.48 24.31
C SER A 36 2.68 3.78 23.73
N VAL A 37 3.11 4.89 24.33
CA VAL A 37 2.81 6.21 23.81
C VAL A 37 3.53 6.50 22.49
N SER A 38 4.48 5.67 22.13
CA SER A 38 5.25 5.84 20.88
C SER A 38 4.63 5.15 19.68
N ARG A 39 3.39 4.68 19.82
CA ARG A 39 2.70 3.95 18.73
C ARG A 39 2.68 4.76 17.44
N GLU A 40 2.51 6.06 17.54
CA GLU A 40 2.44 6.91 16.36
C GLU A 40 3.70 6.83 15.51
N GLN A 41 4.84 6.62 16.12
CA GLN A 41 6.09 6.49 15.36
C GLN A 41 6.08 5.25 14.48
N ILE A 42 5.54 4.15 15.00
CA ILE A 42 5.42 2.93 14.20
C ILE A 42 4.43 3.16 13.05
N GLU A 43 3.31 3.80 13.34
CA GLU A 43 2.32 4.08 12.32
C GLU A 43 2.90 4.95 11.22
N ASN A 44 3.61 6.02 11.58
CA ASN A 44 4.21 6.90 10.58
C ASN A 44 5.25 6.18 9.74
N TYR A 45 6.03 5.32 10.37
CA TYR A 45 7.02 4.54 9.63
C TYR A 45 6.35 3.64 8.59
N LEU A 46 5.29 2.94 9.00
CA LEU A 46 4.58 2.04 8.09
C LEU A 46 3.87 2.81 6.98
N PHE A 47 3.28 3.97 7.30
CA PHE A 47 2.67 4.80 6.28
C PHE A 47 3.70 5.27 5.25
N SER A 48 4.86 5.73 5.69
CA SER A 48 5.90 6.19 4.77
C SER A 48 6.39 5.08 3.87
N LEU A 49 6.66 3.92 4.46
CA LEU A 49 7.20 2.78 3.72
C LEU A 49 6.20 2.30 2.67
N THR A 50 4.94 2.19 3.08
CA THR A 50 3.89 1.70 2.18
C THR A 50 3.58 2.72 1.10
N TYR A 51 3.54 4.01 1.45
CA TYR A 51 3.30 5.03 0.45
C TYR A 51 4.37 5.02 -0.64
N GLY A 52 5.65 4.88 -0.24
CA GLY A 52 6.73 4.84 -1.22
C GLY A 52 6.54 3.72 -2.23
N LEU A 53 6.14 2.54 -1.75
CA LEU A 53 5.90 1.41 -2.63
C LEU A 53 4.72 1.66 -3.56
N ILE A 54 3.60 2.09 -3.00
CA ILE A 54 2.37 2.25 -3.79
C ILE A 54 2.50 3.41 -4.77
N ALA A 55 3.11 4.52 -4.36
CA ALA A 55 3.31 5.65 -5.25
C ALA A 55 4.13 5.27 -6.48
N GLY A 56 5.15 4.44 -6.27
CA GLY A 56 5.96 3.96 -7.39
C GLY A 56 5.14 3.14 -8.38
N VAL A 57 4.27 2.28 -7.86
CA VAL A 57 3.41 1.46 -8.72
C VAL A 57 2.43 2.33 -9.49
N VAL A 58 1.83 3.30 -8.80
CA VAL A 58 0.87 4.20 -9.44
C VAL A 58 1.55 4.96 -10.59
N GLU A 59 2.75 5.50 -10.35
CA GLU A 59 3.44 6.23 -11.40
C GLU A 59 3.78 5.36 -12.58
N GLU A 60 4.20 4.11 -12.34
CA GLU A 60 4.50 3.21 -13.44
C GLU A 60 3.27 2.86 -14.27
N GLN A 61 2.15 2.58 -13.59
CA GLN A 61 0.94 2.21 -14.31
C GLN A 61 0.30 3.39 -15.02
N ALA A 62 0.59 4.61 -14.57
CA ALA A 62 0.02 5.81 -15.17
C ALA A 62 0.79 6.27 -16.41
N VAL A 63 1.91 5.64 -16.75
CA VAL A 63 2.68 6.03 -17.93
C VAL A 63 1.79 5.92 -19.16
N GLY A 64 1.77 7.00 -19.95
CA GLY A 64 0.95 7.03 -21.15
C GLY A 64 -0.50 7.42 -20.90
N MET A 65 -0.88 7.68 -19.67
CA MET A 65 -2.24 8.08 -19.33
C MET A 65 -2.27 9.55 -18.95
N ASP A 66 -3.42 10.16 -19.16
CA ASP A 66 -3.64 11.56 -18.79
C ASP A 66 -4.32 11.65 -17.43
N VAL A 67 -3.63 11.23 -16.39
CA VAL A 67 -4.13 11.33 -15.04
C VAL A 67 -3.38 12.47 -14.34
N PRO A 68 -4.10 13.50 -13.88
CA PRO A 68 -3.44 14.62 -13.20
C PRO A 68 -2.61 14.15 -12.01
N LYS A 69 -1.53 14.87 -11.72
CA LYS A 69 -0.65 14.52 -10.63
C LYS A 69 -1.39 14.41 -9.30
N GLU A 70 -2.30 15.34 -9.04
CA GLU A 70 -3.06 15.33 -7.80
C GLU A 70 -3.87 14.05 -7.65
N GLU A 71 -4.42 13.56 -8.76
CA GLU A 71 -5.20 12.33 -8.73
C GLU A 71 -4.33 11.12 -8.50
N ARG A 72 -3.15 11.09 -9.12
CA ARG A 72 -2.20 9.99 -8.90
C ARG A 72 -1.78 9.94 -7.43
N GLU A 73 -1.53 11.10 -6.85
CA GLU A 73 -1.15 11.17 -5.43
C GLU A 73 -2.28 10.72 -4.53
N PHE A 74 -3.50 11.12 -4.85
CA PHE A 74 -4.65 10.71 -4.06
C PHE A 74 -4.83 9.19 -4.09
N ILE A 75 -4.70 8.59 -5.27
CA ILE A 75 -4.83 7.15 -5.42
C ILE A 75 -3.79 6.43 -4.56
N ALA A 76 -2.55 6.89 -4.59
CA ALA A 76 -1.49 6.28 -3.78
C ALA A 76 -1.79 6.41 -2.30
N HIS A 77 -2.25 7.57 -1.85
CA HIS A 77 -2.61 7.76 -0.45
C HIS A 77 -3.79 6.89 -0.04
N PHE A 78 -4.78 6.78 -0.90
CA PHE A 78 -5.96 5.98 -0.62
C PHE A 78 -5.58 4.53 -0.33
N TYR A 79 -4.78 3.94 -1.20
CA TYR A 79 -4.37 2.55 -1.02
C TYR A 79 -3.37 2.37 0.10
N LYS A 80 -2.55 3.40 0.35
CA LYS A 80 -1.68 3.38 1.52
C LYS A 80 -2.47 3.15 2.79
N TYR A 81 -3.56 3.88 2.96
CA TYR A 81 -4.38 3.75 4.16
C TYR A 81 -4.99 2.35 4.25
N SER A 82 -5.44 1.81 3.12
CA SER A 82 -6.02 0.47 3.12
C SER A 82 -5.02 -0.57 3.58
N PHE A 83 -3.81 -0.53 3.03
CA PHE A 83 -2.80 -1.53 3.34
C PHE A 83 -2.32 -1.40 4.79
N VAL A 84 -2.02 -0.19 5.21
CA VAL A 84 -1.52 0.02 6.56
C VAL A 84 -2.61 -0.26 7.59
N GLY A 85 -3.86 0.04 7.25
CA GLY A 85 -4.96 -0.29 8.15
C GLY A 85 -5.03 -1.77 8.48
N VAL A 86 -4.90 -2.62 7.44
CA VAL A 86 -4.88 -4.06 7.65
C VAL A 86 -3.67 -4.47 8.49
N MET A 87 -2.52 -3.87 8.19
CA MET A 87 -1.28 -4.18 8.91
C MET A 87 -1.37 -3.80 10.39
N LEU A 88 -1.91 -2.62 10.68
CA LEU A 88 -2.05 -2.18 12.07
C LEU A 88 -3.04 -3.05 12.82
N ASP A 89 -4.11 -3.48 12.16
CA ASP A 89 -5.05 -4.41 12.78
C ASP A 89 -4.36 -5.74 13.12
N TRP A 90 -3.53 -6.23 12.20
CA TRP A 90 -2.77 -7.46 12.40
C TRP A 90 -1.81 -7.32 13.59
N ILE A 91 -1.10 -6.19 13.67
CA ILE A 91 -0.19 -5.92 14.79
C ILE A 91 -0.98 -5.90 16.11
N ARG A 92 -2.10 -5.19 16.12
CA ARG A 92 -2.93 -5.07 17.31
C ARG A 92 -3.41 -6.42 17.81
N ARG A 93 -3.67 -7.36 16.90
CA ARG A 93 -4.13 -8.69 17.26
C ARG A 93 -2.99 -9.67 17.57
N GLY A 94 -1.73 -9.19 17.60
CA GLY A 94 -0.59 -10.01 18.00
C GLY A 94 0.09 -10.73 16.85
N MET A 95 -0.17 -10.30 15.62
CA MET A 95 0.47 -10.87 14.42
C MET A 95 0.26 -12.37 14.32
N LYS A 96 -0.97 -12.82 14.50
CA LYS A 96 -1.26 -14.25 14.54
C LYS A 96 -1.21 -14.91 13.16
N GLU A 97 -1.64 -14.20 12.12
CA GLU A 97 -1.59 -14.74 10.78
C GLU A 97 -0.16 -14.65 10.23
N GLU A 98 0.20 -15.58 9.37
CA GLU A 98 1.48 -15.51 8.70
C GLU A 98 1.48 -14.33 7.73
N PRO A 99 2.63 -13.65 7.58
CA PRO A 99 2.71 -12.51 6.66
C PRO A 99 2.23 -12.84 5.27
N ARG A 100 2.59 -14.00 4.73
CA ARG A 100 2.20 -14.37 3.38
C ARG A 100 0.69 -14.49 3.25
N GLU A 101 0.04 -15.00 4.28
CA GLU A 101 -1.41 -15.18 4.26
C GLU A 101 -2.13 -13.84 4.09
N LEU A 102 -1.72 -12.84 4.88
CA LEU A 102 -2.33 -11.53 4.78
C LEU A 102 -1.94 -10.81 3.50
N ALA A 103 -0.67 -10.92 3.11
CA ALA A 103 -0.23 -10.29 1.86
C ALA A 103 -1.02 -10.84 0.68
N GLU A 104 -1.29 -12.14 0.65
CA GLU A 104 -2.07 -12.73 -0.42
C GLU A 104 -3.50 -12.20 -0.43
N LYS A 105 -4.12 -12.08 0.74
CA LYS A 105 -5.49 -11.55 0.81
C LYS A 105 -5.55 -10.13 0.29
N ILE A 106 -4.57 -9.31 0.64
CA ILE A 106 -4.51 -7.95 0.15
C ILE A 106 -4.36 -7.95 -1.37
N CYS A 107 -3.43 -8.74 -1.88
CA CYS A 107 -3.14 -8.74 -3.31
C CYS A 107 -4.32 -9.26 -4.13
N VAL A 108 -5.01 -10.28 -3.66
CA VAL A 108 -6.19 -10.79 -4.34
C VAL A 108 -7.29 -9.74 -4.36
N THR A 109 -7.51 -9.09 -3.21
CA THR A 109 -8.55 -8.07 -3.10
C THR A 109 -8.25 -6.88 -4.02
N MET A 110 -6.97 -6.55 -4.16
CA MET A 110 -6.54 -5.38 -4.92
C MET A 110 -6.27 -5.65 -6.39
N HIS A 111 -6.36 -6.90 -6.81
CA HIS A 111 -5.97 -7.26 -8.18
C HIS A 111 -6.68 -6.38 -9.21
N GLY A 112 -5.90 -5.67 -10.00
CA GLY A 112 -6.44 -4.81 -11.05
C GLY A 112 -6.99 -3.49 -10.57
N ASN A 113 -7.06 -3.24 -9.27
CA ASN A 113 -7.75 -2.05 -8.77
C ASN A 113 -6.96 -0.76 -8.98
N ILE A 114 -5.64 -0.80 -8.91
CA ILE A 114 -4.86 0.42 -9.11
C ILE A 114 -5.02 0.93 -10.54
N ILE A 115 -4.86 0.03 -11.53
CA ILE A 115 -5.02 0.47 -12.92
C ILE A 115 -6.45 0.91 -13.19
N ASN A 116 -7.44 0.25 -12.57
CA ASN A 116 -8.82 0.63 -12.75
C ASN A 116 -9.10 2.01 -12.13
N SER A 117 -8.50 2.28 -10.98
CA SER A 117 -8.61 3.60 -10.36
C SER A 117 -8.05 4.70 -11.25
N LEU A 118 -6.90 4.42 -11.88
CA LEU A 118 -6.27 5.36 -12.79
C LEU A 118 -7.15 5.61 -14.01
N LYS A 119 -7.75 4.55 -14.57
CA LYS A 119 -8.64 4.71 -15.73
C LYS A 119 -9.86 5.55 -15.37
N ASN A 120 -10.42 5.32 -14.18
CA ASN A 120 -11.56 6.10 -13.74
C ASN A 120 -11.19 7.58 -13.58
N ALA A 121 -10.02 7.85 -12.98
CA ALA A 121 -9.57 9.22 -12.80
C ALA A 121 -9.33 9.92 -14.14
N GLU A 122 -8.74 9.19 -15.10
CA GLU A 122 -8.52 9.74 -16.43
C GLU A 122 -9.84 10.08 -17.09
N ASN A 123 -10.82 9.18 -17.01
CA ASN A 123 -12.13 9.41 -17.60
C ASN A 123 -12.86 10.56 -16.93
N MET A 124 -12.74 10.69 -15.63
CA MET A 124 -13.34 11.80 -14.90
C MET A 124 -12.75 13.12 -15.36
N ALA A 125 -11.43 13.19 -15.52
CA ALA A 125 -10.76 14.41 -15.94
C ALA A 125 -11.16 14.80 -17.36
N LYS A 126 -11.48 13.83 -18.20
CA LYS A 126 -11.90 14.09 -19.59
C LYS A 126 -13.39 14.31 -19.73
N GLY A 127 -14.12 14.26 -18.62
CA GLY A 127 -15.57 14.46 -18.66
C GLY A 127 -16.35 13.23 -19.10
N ASN A 128 -15.72 12.05 -19.16
CA ASN A 128 -16.35 10.82 -19.61
C ASN A 128 -16.93 9.98 -18.48
N LEU A 129 -16.73 10.42 -17.23
CA LEU A 129 -17.24 9.71 -16.06
C LEU A 129 -17.84 10.72 -15.10
N LYS A 130 -19.04 10.44 -14.64
CA LYS A 130 -19.73 11.31 -13.70
C LYS A 130 -20.34 10.44 -12.61
N ILE A 131 -19.98 10.70 -11.36
CA ILE A 131 -20.47 9.92 -10.23
C ILE A 131 -21.69 10.57 -9.59
N PHE A 132 -21.68 11.92 -9.45
CA PHE A 132 -22.77 12.66 -8.82
C PHE A 132 -23.47 13.60 -9.78
#